data_7e8bbac20fbdd901f63e909e207a9e70
#
_entry.id   7e8bbac20fbdd901f63e909e207a9e70
#
_cell.length_a   1.000
_cell.length_b   1.000
_cell.length_c   1.000
_cell.angle_alpha   90.00
_cell.angle_beta   90.00
_cell.angle_gamma   90.00
#
_symmetry.space_group_name_H-M   'P 1'
#
loop_
_entity.id
_entity.type
_entity.pdbx_description
1 polymer ?
#
loop_
_entity_poly.entity_id
_entity_poly.type
_entity_poly.pdbx_seq_one_letter_code
_entity_poly.pdbx_strand_id
1 'polypeptide(L)'
;QISKAHQNPAFYMDVLKNKCKYQNIIVDTYWNPGSDNGRPELFTPSFRLDLFFLGYKKGLRNHDGVSLEERFGEFPDNLPDYVEWVKTWIIRKKNAGCVALKIALAYERDLHFEQVTQEQAERVFRVKESDITQEDIRYFQNYLFWKICEIAAELSLPLQCHTGMGQITNTNILQLNNVIKSNPETKFVLLHCGFPWLDDLFPMVDGYQNVYPDLTWVPLLSYTASNRVLHQLIEMSQIDKICWGCDTWTVEESYGSLLAFRFSLCKVLTEKIEDGYLSVSNAKDIIDKILFDNAEKLYL
;
A
#
# COMPACT_ATOMS: atom_id res chain seq x y z
N GLN A 1 -5.64 -23.66 -22.41
CA GLN A 1 -5.41 -22.43 -23.20
C GLN A 1 -4.35 -21.54 -22.55
N ILE A 2 -4.40 -21.26 -21.26
CA ILE A 2 -3.44 -20.44 -20.50
C ILE A 2 -2.02 -20.94 -20.67
N SER A 3 -1.76 -22.25 -20.41
CA SER A 3 -0.42 -22.84 -20.56
C SER A 3 0.17 -22.68 -21.97
N LYS A 4 -0.67 -22.67 -23.01
CA LYS A 4 -0.21 -22.43 -24.39
C LYS A 4 0.13 -20.96 -24.62
N ALA A 5 -0.63 -20.04 -24.05
CA ALA A 5 -0.37 -18.61 -24.14
C ALA A 5 0.97 -18.24 -23.49
N HIS A 6 1.27 -18.83 -22.31
CA HIS A 6 2.51 -18.62 -21.57
C HIS A 6 3.77 -19.17 -22.27
N GLN A 7 3.62 -19.98 -23.33
CA GLN A 7 4.75 -20.38 -24.18
C GLN A 7 5.26 -19.23 -25.05
N ASN A 8 4.47 -18.17 -25.25
CA ASN A 8 4.89 -17.00 -25.96
C ASN A 8 5.58 -15.99 -25.00
N PRO A 9 6.87 -15.71 -25.12
CA PRO A 9 7.57 -14.76 -24.25
C PRO A 9 7.02 -13.34 -24.28
N ALA A 10 6.34 -12.95 -25.37
CA ALA A 10 5.73 -11.64 -25.52
C ALA A 10 4.34 -11.53 -24.85
N PHE A 11 3.73 -12.65 -24.44
CA PHE A 11 2.35 -12.71 -23.95
C PHE A 11 2.12 -11.79 -22.74
N TYR A 12 3.02 -11.85 -21.77
CA TYR A 12 2.96 -11.06 -20.56
C TYR A 12 2.89 -9.54 -20.86
N MET A 13 3.81 -9.04 -21.68
CA MET A 13 3.84 -7.63 -22.06
C MET A 13 2.68 -7.24 -22.99
N ASP A 14 2.25 -8.14 -23.87
CA ASP A 14 1.08 -7.91 -24.73
C ASP A 14 -0.19 -7.71 -23.89
N VAL A 15 -0.41 -8.52 -22.86
CA VAL A 15 -1.56 -8.35 -21.97
C VAL A 15 -1.49 -7.00 -21.25
N LEU A 16 -0.37 -6.67 -20.62
CA LEU A 16 -0.27 -5.45 -19.82
C LEU A 16 -0.31 -4.17 -20.67
N LYS A 17 0.44 -4.12 -21.78
CA LYS A 17 0.52 -2.92 -22.64
C LYS A 17 -0.62 -2.79 -23.62
N ASN A 18 -1.02 -3.88 -24.27
CA ASN A 18 -1.97 -3.82 -25.38
C ASN A 18 -3.41 -4.13 -24.96
N LYS A 19 -3.63 -5.07 -24.03
CA LYS A 19 -4.97 -5.43 -23.52
C LYS A 19 -5.41 -4.53 -22.38
N CYS A 20 -4.58 -4.40 -21.35
CA CYS A 20 -4.84 -3.53 -20.21
C CYS A 20 -4.61 -2.06 -20.55
N LYS A 21 -3.71 -1.76 -21.50
CA LYS A 21 -3.26 -0.40 -21.87
C LYS A 21 -2.63 0.36 -20.68
N TYR A 22 -1.97 -0.35 -19.78
CA TYR A 22 -1.24 0.30 -18.70
C TYR A 22 -0.06 1.09 -19.24
N GLN A 23 0.05 2.34 -18.83
CA GLN A 23 1.17 3.21 -19.14
C GLN A 23 2.30 3.03 -18.14
N ASN A 24 1.93 2.89 -16.87
CA ASN A 24 2.84 2.61 -15.76
C ASN A 24 2.13 1.73 -14.73
N ILE A 25 2.90 0.94 -13.98
CA ILE A 25 2.43 0.09 -12.89
C ILE A 25 3.32 0.34 -11.70
N ILE A 26 2.73 0.86 -10.61
CA ILE A 26 3.43 0.91 -9.32
C ILE A 26 3.47 -0.51 -8.76
N VAL A 27 4.67 -1.11 -8.73
CA VAL A 27 4.82 -2.53 -8.44
C VAL A 27 5.41 -2.76 -7.04
N ASP A 28 4.76 -3.64 -6.26
CA ASP A 28 5.29 -4.19 -5.02
C ASP A 28 5.87 -5.59 -5.29
N THR A 29 7.18 -5.73 -5.19
CA THR A 29 7.89 -7.00 -5.36
C THR A 29 8.39 -7.50 -4.01
N TYR A 30 7.54 -8.21 -3.25
CA TYR A 30 7.90 -8.70 -1.92
C TYR A 30 9.11 -9.64 -1.91
N TRP A 31 9.32 -10.41 -3.01
CA TRP A 31 10.49 -11.27 -3.20
C TRP A 31 11.80 -10.52 -3.52
N ASN A 32 11.71 -9.27 -3.98
CA ASN A 32 12.86 -8.39 -4.25
C ASN A 32 12.45 -6.92 -4.03
N PRO A 33 12.31 -6.47 -2.77
CA PRO A 33 11.76 -5.16 -2.45
C PRO A 33 12.43 -4.00 -3.19
N GLY A 34 11.62 -3.22 -3.89
CA GLY A 34 12.07 -2.07 -4.67
C GLY A 34 12.71 -2.43 -6.02
N SER A 35 12.33 -3.56 -6.62
CA SER A 35 12.70 -3.95 -7.98
C SER A 35 11.60 -3.59 -8.99
N ASP A 36 12.00 -3.14 -10.16
CA ASP A 36 11.16 -2.94 -11.34
C ASP A 36 11.01 -4.21 -12.20
N ASN A 37 11.44 -5.37 -11.69
CA ASN A 37 11.46 -6.64 -12.40
C ASN A 37 12.25 -6.61 -13.73
N GLY A 38 13.20 -5.68 -13.88
CA GLY A 38 13.97 -5.49 -15.11
C GLY A 38 13.16 -4.92 -16.27
N ARG A 39 12.07 -4.23 -15.98
CA ARG A 39 11.16 -3.63 -16.97
C ARG A 39 10.80 -2.19 -16.58
N PRO A 40 11.77 -1.29 -16.46
CA PRO A 40 11.54 0.10 -16.04
C PRO A 40 10.63 0.88 -17.00
N GLU A 41 10.45 0.40 -18.22
CA GLU A 41 9.54 1.00 -19.21
C GLU A 41 8.06 0.77 -18.91
N LEU A 42 7.73 -0.01 -17.87
CA LEU A 42 6.36 -0.30 -17.45
C LEU A 42 6.20 -0.31 -15.93
N PHE A 43 7.21 -0.77 -15.20
CA PHE A 43 7.14 -0.91 -13.75
C PHE A 43 7.94 0.17 -13.03
N THR A 44 7.26 0.87 -12.11
CA THR A 44 7.89 1.79 -11.17
C THR A 44 7.75 1.19 -9.77
N PRO A 45 8.87 0.91 -9.07
CA PRO A 45 8.79 0.13 -7.84
C PRO A 45 8.31 0.94 -6.64
N SER A 46 7.55 0.29 -5.76
CA SER A 46 7.42 0.65 -4.35
C SER A 46 8.43 -0.12 -3.51
N PHE A 47 8.80 0.41 -2.36
CA PHE A 47 9.75 -0.23 -1.46
C PHE A 47 9.04 -0.80 -0.23
N ARG A 48 8.94 -2.14 -0.17
CA ARG A 48 8.31 -2.87 0.94
C ARG A 48 9.22 -2.92 2.15
N LEU A 49 8.67 -2.55 3.32
CA LEU A 49 9.43 -2.32 4.55
C LEU A 49 9.18 -3.38 5.65
N ASP A 50 8.32 -4.36 5.43
CA ASP A 50 7.87 -5.29 6.48
C ASP A 50 9.03 -5.99 7.20
N LEU A 51 10.08 -6.38 6.48
CA LEU A 51 11.25 -7.04 7.05
C LEU A 51 11.98 -6.21 8.10
N PHE A 52 11.96 -4.87 7.98
CA PHE A 52 12.62 -4.00 8.98
C PHE A 52 11.95 -4.06 10.35
N PHE A 53 10.69 -4.47 10.43
CA PHE A 53 9.98 -4.66 11.70
C PHE A 53 10.40 -5.93 12.46
N LEU A 54 11.25 -6.75 11.86
CA LEU A 54 11.85 -7.94 12.46
C LEU A 54 13.29 -7.69 12.98
N GLY A 55 13.84 -6.48 12.82
CA GLY A 55 15.22 -6.14 13.14
C GLY A 55 15.59 -6.12 14.62
N TYR A 56 14.69 -6.53 15.50
CA TYR A 56 14.98 -6.73 16.93
C TYR A 56 15.66 -8.07 17.23
N LYS A 57 15.71 -8.99 16.25
CA LYS A 57 16.33 -10.29 16.39
C LYS A 57 16.79 -10.83 15.05
N LYS A 58 18.02 -11.38 14.99
CA LYS A 58 18.55 -12.03 13.79
C LYS A 58 17.85 -13.35 13.50
N GLY A 59 17.78 -13.70 12.22
CA GLY A 59 17.23 -14.97 11.73
C GLY A 59 15.70 -15.09 11.77
N LEU A 60 14.97 -14.04 12.15
CA LEU A 60 13.51 -14.02 12.04
C LEU A 60 13.07 -13.99 10.58
N ARG A 61 11.97 -14.66 10.30
CA ARG A 61 11.35 -14.70 8.95
C ARG A 61 9.94 -14.15 9.01
N ASN A 62 9.58 -13.38 7.99
CA ASN A 62 8.21 -12.91 7.81
C ASN A 62 7.30 -14.05 7.28
N HIS A 63 6.03 -13.76 7.06
CA HIS A 63 5.06 -14.73 6.49
C HIS A 63 5.44 -15.26 5.10
N ASP A 64 6.27 -14.54 4.33
CA ASP A 64 6.81 -15.00 3.04
C ASP A 64 8.04 -15.92 3.20
N GLY A 65 8.47 -16.20 4.44
CA GLY A 65 9.62 -17.04 4.74
C GLY A 65 10.99 -16.39 4.50
N VAL A 66 11.06 -15.06 4.43
CA VAL A 66 12.29 -14.29 4.15
C VAL A 66 12.79 -13.60 5.42
N SER A 67 14.12 -13.56 5.64
CA SER A 67 14.73 -12.81 6.72
C SER A 67 15.30 -11.46 6.27
N LEU A 68 15.47 -10.55 7.24
CA LEU A 68 16.04 -9.23 7.00
C LEU A 68 17.48 -9.34 6.47
N GLU A 69 18.30 -10.21 7.06
CA GLU A 69 19.71 -10.40 6.71
C GLU A 69 19.87 -10.97 5.29
N GLU A 70 18.99 -11.88 4.89
CA GLU A 70 19.02 -12.45 3.53
C GLU A 70 18.80 -11.38 2.45
N ARG A 71 18.07 -10.32 2.77
CA ARG A 71 17.73 -9.26 1.82
C ARG A 71 18.64 -8.04 1.91
N PHE A 72 19.04 -7.65 3.12
CA PHE A 72 19.68 -6.36 3.35
C PHE A 72 21.05 -6.47 4.01
N GLY A 73 21.48 -7.69 4.37
CA GLY A 73 22.76 -7.94 5.06
C GLY A 73 22.69 -7.65 6.55
N GLU A 74 23.84 -7.50 7.15
CA GLU A 74 23.99 -7.19 8.56
C GLU A 74 23.35 -5.84 8.90
N PHE A 75 22.75 -5.73 10.08
CA PHE A 75 22.10 -4.52 10.58
C PHE A 75 22.57 -4.18 11.99
N PRO A 76 22.46 -2.89 12.40
CA PRO A 76 22.88 -2.44 13.72
C PRO A 76 22.11 -3.11 14.87
N ASP A 77 22.78 -3.26 16.00
CA ASP A 77 22.28 -3.86 17.23
C ASP A 77 21.84 -2.83 18.30
N ASN A 78 21.60 -1.59 17.87
CA ASN A 78 21.04 -0.53 18.71
C ASN A 78 20.02 0.30 17.91
N LEU A 79 19.03 0.87 18.59
CA LEU A 79 17.91 1.52 17.96
C LEU A 79 18.27 2.76 17.13
N PRO A 80 19.10 3.72 17.63
CA PRO A 80 19.45 4.90 16.83
C PRO A 80 20.10 4.57 15.50
N ASP A 81 21.14 3.73 15.52
CA ASP A 81 21.84 3.32 14.30
C ASP A 81 20.95 2.47 13.40
N TYR A 82 20.06 1.65 14.00
CA TYR A 82 19.10 0.87 13.24
C TYR A 82 18.11 1.76 12.45
N VAL A 83 17.55 2.78 13.07
CA VAL A 83 16.64 3.72 12.39
C VAL A 83 17.37 4.47 11.26
N GLU A 84 18.60 4.91 11.49
CA GLU A 84 19.42 5.56 10.46
C GLU A 84 19.77 4.60 9.32
N TRP A 85 20.02 3.34 9.63
CA TRP A 85 20.26 2.30 8.63
C TRP A 85 19.00 2.06 7.78
N VAL A 86 17.81 1.99 8.38
CA VAL A 86 16.53 1.91 7.65
C VAL A 86 16.34 3.13 6.74
N LYS A 87 16.57 4.34 7.26
CA LYS A 87 16.50 5.59 6.48
C LYS A 87 17.46 5.54 5.29
N THR A 88 18.68 5.06 5.49
CA THR A 88 19.67 4.91 4.42
C THR A 88 19.17 3.97 3.31
N TRP A 89 18.54 2.86 3.66
CA TRP A 89 17.94 1.95 2.68
C TRP A 89 16.78 2.60 1.91
N ILE A 90 15.90 3.34 2.58
CA ILE A 90 14.82 4.09 1.94
C ILE A 90 15.39 5.09 0.93
N ILE A 91 16.39 5.88 1.32
CA ILE A 91 17.07 6.85 0.43
C ILE A 91 17.69 6.14 -0.77
N ARG A 92 18.42 5.03 -0.57
CA ARG A 92 19.01 4.25 -1.66
C ARG A 92 17.95 3.77 -2.64
N LYS A 93 16.82 3.27 -2.14
CA LYS A 93 15.74 2.76 -2.98
C LYS A 93 15.00 3.90 -3.70
N LYS A 94 14.78 5.03 -3.06
CA LYS A 94 14.28 6.25 -3.72
C LYS A 94 15.18 6.66 -4.87
N ASN A 95 16.49 6.75 -4.64
CA ASN A 95 17.49 7.12 -5.66
C ASN A 95 17.57 6.07 -6.79
N ALA A 96 17.16 4.84 -6.53
CA ALA A 96 17.08 3.77 -7.53
C ALA A 96 15.71 3.73 -8.26
N GLY A 97 14.82 4.72 -8.02
CA GLY A 97 13.57 4.86 -8.75
C GLY A 97 12.32 4.41 -7.99
N CYS A 98 12.41 4.04 -6.70
CA CYS A 98 11.21 3.78 -5.91
C CYS A 98 10.44 5.09 -5.65
N VAL A 99 9.13 5.05 -5.88
CA VAL A 99 8.23 6.22 -5.77
C VAL A 99 7.27 6.15 -4.59
N ALA A 100 7.27 5.05 -3.87
CA ALA A 100 6.43 4.84 -2.68
C ALA A 100 7.11 3.90 -1.69
N LEU A 101 6.66 3.95 -0.45
CA LEU A 101 6.93 2.94 0.58
C LEU A 101 5.71 2.03 0.72
N LYS A 102 5.91 0.76 1.06
CA LYS A 102 4.83 -0.22 1.27
C LYS A 102 4.95 -0.88 2.63
N ILE A 103 3.85 -0.94 3.34
CA ILE A 103 3.68 -1.70 4.59
C ILE A 103 2.56 -2.71 4.40
N ALA A 104 2.84 -3.99 4.63
CA ALA A 104 1.87 -5.08 4.64
C ALA A 104 1.83 -5.81 6.00
N LEU A 105 2.08 -5.09 7.08
CA LEU A 105 2.10 -5.63 8.45
C LEU A 105 0.77 -6.21 8.91
N ALA A 106 -0.34 -5.97 8.19
CA ALA A 106 -1.62 -6.61 8.45
C ALA A 106 -1.56 -8.15 8.39
N TYR A 107 -0.53 -8.73 7.78
CA TYR A 107 -0.26 -10.17 7.79
C TYR A 107 0.54 -10.63 9.01
N GLU A 108 1.17 -9.73 9.74
CA GLU A 108 2.08 -10.03 10.87
C GLU A 108 1.48 -9.61 12.22
N ARG A 109 0.70 -8.51 12.23
CA ARG A 109 0.14 -7.91 13.44
C ARG A 109 -1.09 -7.04 13.14
N ASP A 110 -1.74 -6.54 14.20
CA ASP A 110 -2.72 -5.47 14.10
C ASP A 110 -2.10 -4.15 13.61
N LEU A 111 -2.93 -3.22 13.15
CA LEU A 111 -2.50 -1.91 12.65
C LEU A 111 -2.54 -0.80 13.71
N HIS A 112 -2.64 -1.16 14.99
CA HIS A 112 -2.60 -0.18 16.06
C HIS A 112 -1.16 0.14 16.45
N PHE A 113 -0.71 1.36 16.19
CA PHE A 113 0.64 1.84 16.49
C PHE A 113 0.58 2.99 17.50
N GLU A 114 0.73 2.67 18.77
CA GLU A 114 0.80 3.67 19.85
C GLU A 114 2.08 4.49 19.74
N GLN A 115 2.02 5.74 20.20
CA GLN A 115 3.22 6.54 20.41
C GLN A 115 3.99 5.99 21.61
N VAL A 116 5.27 5.71 21.42
CA VAL A 116 6.15 5.16 22.45
C VAL A 116 7.45 5.97 22.53
N THR A 117 8.10 5.96 23.69
CA THR A 117 9.38 6.62 23.86
C THR A 117 10.50 5.80 23.21
N GLN A 118 11.61 6.49 22.88
CA GLN A 118 12.81 5.80 22.41
C GLN A 118 13.31 4.77 23.42
N GLU A 119 13.27 5.10 24.71
CA GLU A 119 13.71 4.20 25.78
C GLU A 119 12.92 2.88 25.82
N GLN A 120 11.59 2.97 25.66
CA GLN A 120 10.73 1.78 25.54
C GLN A 120 11.12 0.93 24.33
N ALA A 121 11.30 1.56 23.18
CA ALA A 121 11.63 0.86 21.94
C ALA A 121 13.04 0.26 21.93
N GLU A 122 14.01 0.87 22.61
CA GLU A 122 15.39 0.38 22.72
C GLU A 122 15.52 -0.88 23.57
N ARG A 123 14.52 -1.22 24.38
CA ARG A 123 14.61 -2.35 25.30
C ARG A 123 14.91 -3.67 24.61
N VAL A 124 14.38 -3.91 23.39
CA VAL A 124 14.66 -5.13 22.60
C VAL A 124 16.15 -5.32 22.28
N PHE A 125 16.94 -4.23 22.23
CA PHE A 125 18.39 -4.28 21.99
C PHE A 125 19.23 -4.36 23.26
N ARG A 126 18.62 -4.11 24.43
CA ARG A 126 19.34 -4.02 25.72
C ARG A 126 19.21 -5.28 26.59
N VAL A 127 18.12 -6.04 26.39
CA VAL A 127 17.86 -7.26 27.15
C VAL A 127 18.41 -8.49 26.43
N LYS A 128 18.61 -9.58 27.16
CA LYS A 128 18.95 -10.86 26.53
C LYS A 128 17.78 -11.31 25.63
N GLU A 129 18.08 -12.01 24.57
CA GLU A 129 17.07 -12.51 23.63
C GLU A 129 15.96 -13.33 24.32
N SER A 130 16.32 -14.16 25.32
CA SER A 130 15.37 -14.94 26.12
C SER A 130 14.37 -14.09 26.92
N ASP A 131 14.71 -12.84 27.19
CA ASP A 131 13.98 -11.94 28.07
C ASP A 131 13.16 -10.89 27.29
N ILE A 132 13.22 -10.92 25.95
CA ILE A 132 12.41 -10.06 25.08
C ILE A 132 10.94 -10.47 25.21
N THR A 133 10.09 -9.53 25.61
CA THR A 133 8.64 -9.72 25.71
C THR A 133 7.92 -9.31 24.44
N GLN A 134 6.67 -9.74 24.27
CA GLN A 134 5.81 -9.29 23.17
C GLN A 134 5.55 -7.77 23.22
N GLU A 135 5.54 -7.19 24.43
CA GLU A 135 5.39 -5.75 24.62
C GLU A 135 6.64 -5.00 24.13
N ASP A 136 7.84 -5.50 24.41
CA ASP A 136 9.09 -4.93 23.90
C ASP A 136 9.13 -4.92 22.37
N ILE A 137 8.68 -6.02 21.75
CA ILE A 137 8.56 -6.13 20.28
C ILE A 137 7.56 -5.09 19.75
N ARG A 138 6.40 -4.95 20.39
CA ARG A 138 5.40 -3.95 20.00
C ARG A 138 5.93 -2.54 20.12
N TYR A 139 6.65 -2.21 21.18
CA TYR A 139 7.25 -0.88 21.36
C TYR A 139 8.27 -0.57 20.25
N PHE A 140 9.15 -1.53 19.94
CA PHE A 140 10.09 -1.37 18.82
C PHE A 140 9.37 -1.14 17.50
N GLN A 141 8.39 -1.99 17.17
CA GLN A 141 7.63 -1.91 15.93
C GLN A 141 6.81 -0.62 15.83
N ASN A 142 6.19 -0.20 16.93
CA ASN A 142 5.46 1.06 17.01
C ASN A 142 6.39 2.23 16.74
N TYR A 143 7.51 2.31 17.45
CA TYR A 143 8.50 3.38 17.28
C TYR A 143 9.01 3.45 15.84
N LEU A 144 9.36 2.31 15.26
CA LEU A 144 9.86 2.24 13.89
C LEU A 144 8.80 2.73 12.88
N PHE A 145 7.52 2.36 13.07
CA PHE A 145 6.45 2.82 12.20
C PHE A 145 6.32 4.35 12.22
N TRP A 146 6.35 4.96 13.41
CA TRP A 146 6.33 6.41 13.55
C TRP A 146 7.54 7.06 12.86
N LYS A 147 8.74 6.50 13.00
CA LYS A 147 9.93 6.98 12.29
C LYS A 147 9.82 6.83 10.78
N ILE A 148 9.23 5.76 10.29
CA ILE A 148 8.96 5.58 8.84
C ILE A 148 7.99 6.67 8.33
N CYS A 149 6.98 7.04 9.10
CA CYS A 149 6.08 8.13 8.72
C CYS A 149 6.84 9.47 8.58
N GLU A 150 7.71 9.80 9.55
CA GLU A 150 8.57 11.00 9.49
C GLU A 150 9.48 10.98 8.25
N ILE A 151 10.14 9.84 7.98
CA ILE A 151 11.02 9.65 6.82
C ILE A 151 10.22 9.75 5.50
N ALA A 152 9.04 9.18 5.44
CA ALA A 152 8.16 9.25 4.28
C ALA A 152 7.78 10.69 3.94
N ALA A 153 7.42 11.48 4.95
CA ALA A 153 7.15 12.92 4.81
C ALA A 153 8.38 13.70 4.33
N GLU A 154 9.54 13.53 5.00
CA GLU A 154 10.82 14.16 4.64
C GLU A 154 11.20 13.89 3.18
N LEU A 155 11.01 12.67 2.74
CA LEU A 155 11.37 12.25 1.38
C LEU A 155 10.23 12.44 0.37
N SER A 156 9.06 12.94 0.78
CA SER A 156 7.87 13.08 -0.05
C SER A 156 7.42 11.77 -0.73
N LEU A 157 7.61 10.63 -0.05
CA LEU A 157 7.19 9.32 -0.53
C LEU A 157 5.82 8.95 0.05
N PRO A 158 4.80 8.65 -0.76
CA PRO A 158 3.55 8.06 -0.26
C PRO A 158 3.80 6.74 0.47
N LEU A 159 3.09 6.52 1.57
CA LEU A 159 3.13 5.29 2.35
C LEU A 159 1.89 4.45 2.06
N GLN A 160 2.05 3.40 1.29
CA GLN A 160 1.01 2.42 1.00
C GLN A 160 0.85 1.49 2.19
N CYS A 161 -0.33 1.46 2.77
CA CYS A 161 -0.68 0.61 3.90
C CYS A 161 -1.69 -0.46 3.46
N HIS A 162 -1.32 -1.73 3.60
CA HIS A 162 -2.28 -2.82 3.50
C HIS A 162 -3.27 -2.71 4.66
N THR A 163 -4.57 -2.63 4.38
CA THR A 163 -5.63 -2.52 5.37
C THR A 163 -6.71 -3.57 5.15
N GLY A 164 -7.38 -4.00 6.20
CA GLY A 164 -8.34 -5.12 6.11
C GLY A 164 -7.62 -6.46 5.83
N MET A 165 -8.24 -7.37 5.21
CA MET A 165 -7.82 -8.65 4.57
C MET A 165 -6.48 -9.32 4.99
N GLY A 166 -5.80 -8.86 6.02
CA GLY A 166 -4.61 -9.51 6.58
C GLY A 166 -5.01 -10.44 7.72
N GLN A 167 -4.85 -10.00 8.95
CA GLN A 167 -5.49 -10.65 10.10
C GLN A 167 -6.99 -10.32 10.11
N ILE A 168 -7.82 -11.25 10.59
CA ILE A 168 -9.28 -11.04 10.62
C ILE A 168 -9.69 -9.91 11.57
N THR A 169 -8.90 -9.63 12.61
CA THR A 169 -9.20 -8.61 13.62
C THR A 169 -8.13 -7.54 13.68
N ASN A 170 -8.53 -6.30 14.01
CA ASN A 170 -7.62 -5.18 14.26
C ASN A 170 -6.75 -4.76 13.06
N THR A 171 -7.22 -5.01 11.83
CA THR A 171 -6.57 -4.54 10.60
C THR A 171 -7.44 -3.54 9.83
N ASN A 172 -8.56 -3.12 10.41
CA ASN A 172 -9.40 -2.06 9.90
C ASN A 172 -8.70 -0.70 9.96
N ILE A 173 -9.11 0.20 9.08
CA ILE A 173 -8.47 1.51 8.87
C ILE A 173 -8.41 2.36 10.13
N LEU A 174 -9.43 2.32 10.98
CA LEU A 174 -9.49 3.14 12.21
C LEU A 174 -8.34 2.85 13.18
N GLN A 175 -7.67 1.69 13.08
CA GLN A 175 -6.47 1.39 13.86
C GLN A 175 -5.31 2.36 13.54
N LEU A 176 -5.28 2.91 12.33
CA LEU A 176 -4.26 3.89 11.90
C LEU A 176 -4.61 5.34 12.25
N ASN A 177 -5.78 5.60 12.84
CA ASN A 177 -6.29 6.95 13.04
C ASN A 177 -5.32 7.87 13.82
N ASN A 178 -4.74 7.39 14.92
CA ASN A 178 -3.79 8.17 15.74
C ASN A 178 -2.53 8.54 14.95
N VAL A 179 -2.01 7.61 14.17
CA VAL A 179 -0.81 7.83 13.34
C VAL A 179 -1.10 8.83 12.22
N ILE A 180 -2.19 8.63 11.47
CA ILE A 180 -2.58 9.50 10.35
C ILE A 180 -2.80 10.94 10.83
N LYS A 181 -3.53 11.10 11.94
CA LYS A 181 -3.78 12.41 12.56
C LYS A 181 -2.50 13.13 12.96
N SER A 182 -1.53 12.41 13.48
CA SER A 182 -0.29 12.99 14.02
C SER A 182 0.81 13.19 12.97
N ASN A 183 0.63 12.65 11.76
CA ASN A 183 1.58 12.79 10.65
C ASN A 183 0.91 13.41 9.41
N PRO A 184 0.46 14.67 9.47
CA PRO A 184 -0.31 15.30 8.40
C PRO A 184 0.46 15.47 7.09
N GLU A 185 1.80 15.50 7.14
CA GLU A 185 2.67 15.61 5.97
C GLU A 185 2.93 14.28 5.26
N THR A 186 2.63 13.16 5.92
CA THR A 186 2.75 11.82 5.33
C THR A 186 1.49 11.49 4.54
N LYS A 187 1.63 11.15 3.26
CA LYS A 187 0.53 10.70 2.41
C LYS A 187 0.27 9.22 2.65
N PHE A 188 -0.86 8.87 3.24
CA PHE A 188 -1.25 7.48 3.51
C PHE A 188 -2.16 6.96 2.40
N VAL A 189 -1.72 5.94 1.68
CA VAL A 189 -2.52 5.24 0.68
C VAL A 189 -3.10 3.98 1.32
N LEU A 190 -4.42 3.97 1.54
CA LEU A 190 -5.11 2.90 2.24
C LEU A 190 -5.58 1.84 1.24
N LEU A 191 -4.74 0.83 1.02
CA LEU A 191 -5.02 -0.25 0.08
C LEU A 191 -6.21 -1.08 0.55
N HIS A 192 -7.00 -1.58 -0.40
CA HIS A 192 -8.19 -2.40 -0.20
C HIS A 192 -9.34 -1.67 0.50
N CYS A 193 -9.23 -0.34 0.70
CA CYS A 193 -10.26 0.46 1.38
C CYS A 193 -10.69 -0.11 2.75
N GLY A 194 -9.83 -0.90 3.40
CA GLY A 194 -10.14 -1.55 4.68
C GLY A 194 -11.13 -2.71 4.60
N PHE A 195 -11.37 -3.29 3.41
CA PHE A 195 -12.31 -4.41 3.26
C PHE A 195 -12.05 -5.52 4.29
N PRO A 196 -13.08 -6.04 4.99
CA PRO A 196 -14.52 -5.81 4.78
C PRO A 196 -15.13 -4.59 5.51
N TRP A 197 -14.35 -3.86 6.34
CA TRP A 197 -14.82 -2.73 7.15
C TRP A 197 -14.81 -1.40 6.36
N LEU A 198 -15.50 -1.38 5.22
CA LEU A 198 -15.45 -0.25 4.29
C LEU A 198 -16.00 1.06 4.86
N ASP A 199 -16.91 0.99 5.83
CA ASP A 199 -17.49 2.18 6.45
C ASP A 199 -16.49 2.96 7.31
N ASP A 200 -15.43 2.32 7.78
CA ASP A 200 -14.33 2.95 8.51
C ASP A 200 -13.49 3.88 7.63
N LEU A 201 -13.54 3.70 6.31
CA LEU A 201 -12.81 4.53 5.35
C LEU A 201 -13.34 5.96 5.29
N PHE A 202 -14.67 6.13 5.28
CA PHE A 202 -15.29 7.41 4.96
C PHE A 202 -14.95 8.52 5.95
N PRO A 203 -15.01 8.31 7.29
CA PRO A 203 -14.58 9.33 8.24
C PRO A 203 -13.08 9.66 8.13
N MET A 204 -12.26 8.71 7.69
CA MET A 204 -10.83 8.94 7.51
C MET A 204 -10.54 9.80 6.28
N VAL A 205 -11.23 9.53 5.18
CA VAL A 205 -11.06 10.29 3.93
C VAL A 205 -11.64 11.72 4.06
N ASP A 206 -12.73 11.88 4.80
CA ASP A 206 -13.34 13.17 5.07
C ASP A 206 -12.50 14.00 6.07
N GLY A 207 -12.06 13.35 7.15
CA GLY A 207 -11.35 14.00 8.25
C GLY A 207 -9.89 14.36 7.97
N TYR A 208 -9.22 13.68 7.01
CA TYR A 208 -7.78 13.82 6.79
C TYR A 208 -7.42 14.05 5.33
N GLN A 209 -6.75 15.19 5.07
CA GLN A 209 -6.32 15.55 3.72
C GLN A 209 -5.20 14.66 3.16
N ASN A 210 -4.46 14.01 4.03
CA ASN A 210 -3.34 13.13 3.71
C ASN A 210 -3.72 11.66 3.52
N VAL A 211 -5.02 11.34 3.44
CA VAL A 211 -5.54 9.99 3.20
C VAL A 211 -5.97 9.84 1.75
N TYR A 212 -5.50 8.77 1.11
CA TYR A 212 -5.76 8.38 -0.27
C TYR A 212 -6.41 6.99 -0.28
N PRO A 213 -7.73 6.88 -0.60
CA PRO A 213 -8.39 5.58 -0.71
C PRO A 213 -7.94 4.86 -1.98
N ASP A 214 -7.60 3.58 -1.86
CA ASP A 214 -7.21 2.75 -2.99
C ASP A 214 -8.08 1.47 -3.05
N LEU A 215 -8.81 1.33 -4.17
CA LEU A 215 -9.75 0.23 -4.39
C LEU A 215 -9.08 -1.09 -4.83
N THR A 216 -7.77 -1.21 -4.70
CA THR A 216 -7.05 -2.46 -4.97
C THR A 216 -7.80 -3.67 -4.36
N TRP A 217 -7.99 -4.74 -5.12
CA TRP A 217 -8.75 -5.97 -4.79
C TRP A 217 -10.27 -5.80 -4.63
N VAL A 218 -10.77 -4.68 -4.16
CA VAL A 218 -12.20 -4.54 -3.82
C VAL A 218 -13.13 -4.98 -4.96
N PRO A 219 -12.89 -4.63 -6.25
CA PRO A 219 -13.72 -5.09 -7.37
C PRO A 219 -13.68 -6.60 -7.61
N LEU A 220 -12.57 -7.26 -7.26
CA LEU A 220 -12.44 -8.73 -7.37
C LEU A 220 -13.11 -9.45 -6.20
N LEU A 221 -13.05 -8.86 -5.00
CA LEU A 221 -13.62 -9.45 -3.80
C LEU A 221 -15.15 -9.34 -3.77
N SER A 222 -15.67 -8.18 -4.17
CA SER A 222 -17.12 -7.93 -4.14
C SER A 222 -17.50 -6.77 -5.07
N TYR A 223 -18.23 -7.10 -6.11
CA TYR A 223 -18.82 -6.11 -7.01
C TYR A 223 -19.73 -5.10 -6.27
N THR A 224 -20.56 -5.58 -5.36
CA THR A 224 -21.45 -4.73 -4.56
C THR A 224 -20.65 -3.78 -3.65
N ALA A 225 -19.60 -4.27 -3.01
CA ALA A 225 -18.73 -3.46 -2.17
C ALA A 225 -18.01 -2.38 -2.99
N SER A 226 -17.49 -2.73 -4.15
CA SER A 226 -16.85 -1.80 -5.08
C SER A 226 -17.79 -0.66 -5.51
N ASN A 227 -19.02 -1.00 -5.92
CA ASN A 227 -20.02 0.00 -6.29
C ASN A 227 -20.35 0.92 -5.12
N ARG A 228 -20.58 0.35 -3.92
CA ARG A 228 -20.91 1.14 -2.72
C ARG A 228 -19.81 2.15 -2.38
N VAL A 229 -18.55 1.70 -2.37
CA VAL A 229 -17.41 2.57 -2.08
C VAL A 229 -17.28 3.67 -3.11
N LEU A 230 -17.37 3.35 -4.41
CA LEU A 230 -17.30 4.35 -5.47
C LEU A 230 -18.42 5.39 -5.37
N HIS A 231 -19.66 4.97 -5.13
CA HIS A 231 -20.78 5.90 -4.93
C HIS A 231 -20.48 6.92 -3.84
N GLN A 232 -20.07 6.44 -2.67
CA GLN A 232 -19.84 7.30 -1.50
C GLN A 232 -18.61 8.20 -1.68
N LEU A 233 -17.48 7.68 -2.19
CA LEU A 233 -16.29 8.49 -2.41
C LEU A 233 -16.51 9.62 -3.43
N ILE A 234 -17.32 9.37 -4.48
CA ILE A 234 -17.69 10.39 -5.46
C ILE A 234 -18.60 11.45 -4.82
N GLU A 235 -19.58 11.04 -4.02
CA GLU A 235 -20.48 11.95 -3.29
C GLU A 235 -19.74 12.80 -2.25
N MET A 236 -18.72 12.26 -1.60
CA MET A 236 -17.88 12.97 -0.66
C MET A 236 -16.85 13.90 -1.32
N SER A 237 -16.89 14.05 -2.65
CA SER A 237 -16.00 14.92 -3.44
C SER A 237 -14.50 14.61 -3.26
N GLN A 238 -14.16 13.34 -3.00
CA GLN A 238 -12.76 12.89 -2.83
C GLN A 238 -12.14 12.38 -4.15
N ILE A 239 -12.71 12.77 -5.28
CA ILE A 239 -12.39 12.27 -6.62
C ILE A 239 -10.89 12.39 -6.95
N ASP A 240 -10.24 13.45 -6.49
CA ASP A 240 -8.82 13.73 -6.76
C ASP A 240 -7.84 12.86 -5.95
N LYS A 241 -8.35 11.96 -5.11
CA LYS A 241 -7.53 11.09 -4.25
C LYS A 241 -7.80 9.61 -4.47
N ILE A 242 -8.87 9.25 -5.20
CA ILE A 242 -9.22 7.85 -5.42
C ILE A 242 -8.19 7.21 -6.33
N CYS A 243 -7.55 6.16 -5.82
CA CYS A 243 -6.63 5.31 -6.56
C CYS A 243 -7.21 3.92 -6.79
N TRP A 244 -6.63 3.20 -7.74
CA TRP A 244 -6.95 1.82 -8.02
C TRP A 244 -5.72 1.07 -8.52
N GLY A 245 -5.60 -0.19 -8.10
CA GLY A 245 -4.63 -1.16 -8.58
C GLY A 245 -5.23 -2.56 -8.61
N CYS A 246 -4.54 -3.51 -9.22
CA CYS A 246 -5.01 -4.89 -9.28
C CYS A 246 -4.49 -5.76 -8.14
N ASP A 247 -3.24 -5.58 -7.71
CA ASP A 247 -2.54 -6.40 -6.70
C ASP A 247 -2.67 -7.90 -7.01
N THR A 248 -2.17 -8.30 -8.16
CA THR A 248 -2.30 -9.64 -8.72
C THR A 248 -0.96 -10.19 -9.14
N TRP A 249 -0.85 -11.52 -9.17
CA TRP A 249 0.40 -12.21 -9.52
C TRP A 249 0.50 -12.60 -11.00
N THR A 250 -0.63 -12.68 -11.69
CA THR A 250 -0.67 -13.08 -13.09
C THR A 250 -1.29 -12.01 -13.98
N VAL A 251 -0.91 -12.00 -15.24
CA VAL A 251 -1.43 -11.02 -16.20
C VAL A 251 -2.90 -11.24 -16.51
N GLU A 252 -3.39 -12.47 -16.41
CA GLU A 252 -4.80 -12.80 -16.58
C GLU A 252 -5.64 -12.25 -15.44
N GLU A 253 -5.17 -12.35 -14.21
CA GLU A 253 -5.81 -11.74 -13.05
C GLU A 253 -5.79 -10.22 -13.16
N SER A 254 -4.66 -9.64 -13.62
CA SER A 254 -4.54 -8.19 -13.84
C SER A 254 -5.56 -7.70 -14.87
N TYR A 255 -5.72 -8.40 -15.98
CA TYR A 255 -6.74 -8.08 -16.98
C TYR A 255 -8.15 -8.26 -16.43
N GLY A 256 -8.41 -9.37 -15.72
CA GLY A 256 -9.70 -9.62 -15.06
C GLY A 256 -10.06 -8.55 -14.03
N SER A 257 -9.09 -8.11 -13.22
CA SER A 257 -9.26 -7.03 -12.26
C SER A 257 -9.63 -5.71 -12.92
N LEU A 258 -8.93 -5.34 -14.00
CA LEU A 258 -9.25 -4.16 -14.77
C LEU A 258 -10.70 -4.20 -15.32
N LEU A 259 -11.13 -5.35 -15.87
CA LEU A 259 -12.49 -5.48 -16.38
C LEU A 259 -13.53 -5.35 -15.25
N ALA A 260 -13.29 -5.97 -14.09
CA ALA A 260 -14.16 -5.87 -12.94
C ALA A 260 -14.27 -4.43 -12.43
N PHE A 261 -13.14 -3.72 -12.33
CA PHE A 261 -13.12 -2.32 -11.91
C PHE A 261 -13.84 -1.42 -12.90
N ARG A 262 -13.54 -1.54 -14.20
CA ARG A 262 -14.22 -0.76 -15.24
C ARG A 262 -15.72 -1.00 -15.23
N PHE A 263 -16.15 -2.23 -14.99
CA PHE A 263 -17.58 -2.54 -14.91
C PHE A 263 -18.24 -1.84 -13.72
N SER A 264 -17.61 -1.86 -12.54
CA SER A 264 -18.07 -1.12 -11.36
C SER A 264 -18.11 0.39 -11.60
N LEU A 265 -17.03 0.97 -12.14
CA LEU A 265 -16.94 2.40 -12.38
C LEU A 265 -17.98 2.88 -13.40
N CYS A 266 -18.12 2.16 -14.53
CA CYS A 266 -19.12 2.47 -15.54
C CYS A 266 -20.54 2.44 -14.96
N LYS A 267 -20.86 1.40 -14.16
CA LYS A 267 -22.19 1.29 -13.54
C LYS A 267 -22.48 2.48 -12.64
N VAL A 268 -21.58 2.77 -11.71
CA VAL A 268 -21.76 3.87 -10.74
C VAL A 268 -21.91 5.21 -11.43
N LEU A 269 -21.06 5.49 -12.43
CA LEU A 269 -21.13 6.76 -13.16
C LEU A 269 -22.41 6.86 -14.02
N THR A 270 -22.86 5.76 -14.61
CA THR A 270 -24.11 5.74 -15.37
C THR A 270 -25.30 6.06 -14.47
N GLU A 271 -25.41 5.39 -13.30
CA GLU A 271 -26.47 5.65 -12.34
C GLU A 271 -26.48 7.12 -11.89
N LYS A 272 -25.30 7.68 -11.58
CA LYS A 272 -25.20 9.11 -11.19
C LYS A 272 -25.55 10.09 -12.32
N ILE A 273 -25.35 9.72 -13.58
CA ILE A 273 -25.78 10.53 -14.71
C ILE A 273 -27.30 10.44 -14.88
N GLU A 274 -27.88 9.23 -14.80
CA GLU A 274 -29.32 9.00 -14.89
C GLU A 274 -30.10 9.69 -13.78
N ASP A 275 -29.54 9.73 -12.56
CA ASP A 275 -30.09 10.46 -11.40
C ASP A 275 -29.91 11.99 -11.51
N GLY A 276 -29.20 12.49 -12.52
CA GLY A 276 -28.92 13.91 -12.69
C GLY A 276 -27.87 14.48 -11.73
N TYR A 277 -27.17 13.62 -10.99
CA TYR A 277 -26.09 14.02 -10.05
C TYR A 277 -24.82 14.46 -10.78
N LEU A 278 -24.48 13.80 -11.89
CA LEU A 278 -23.33 14.13 -12.74
C LEU A 278 -23.74 14.44 -14.16
N SER A 279 -23.03 15.35 -14.81
CA SER A 279 -23.04 15.47 -16.28
C SER A 279 -22.15 14.39 -16.90
N VAL A 280 -22.35 14.10 -18.19
CA VAL A 280 -21.47 13.20 -18.96
C VAL A 280 -20.03 13.72 -18.97
N SER A 281 -19.82 15.03 -19.01
CA SER A 281 -18.49 15.63 -18.95
C SER A 281 -17.82 15.35 -17.61
N ASN A 282 -18.52 15.60 -16.48
CA ASN A 282 -17.97 15.31 -15.15
C ASN A 282 -17.62 13.82 -14.98
N ALA A 283 -18.45 12.91 -15.52
CA ALA A 283 -18.16 11.48 -15.45
C ALA A 283 -16.90 11.09 -16.24
N LYS A 284 -16.62 11.72 -17.38
CA LYS A 284 -15.38 11.52 -18.13
C LYS A 284 -14.16 12.01 -17.34
N ASP A 285 -14.24 13.19 -16.75
CA ASP A 285 -13.17 13.75 -15.91
C ASP A 285 -12.87 12.85 -14.72
N ILE A 286 -13.90 12.24 -14.12
CA ILE A 286 -13.75 11.27 -13.02
C ILE A 286 -13.03 10.00 -13.51
N ILE A 287 -13.35 9.49 -14.69
CA ILE A 287 -12.70 8.33 -15.28
C ILE A 287 -11.19 8.60 -15.46
N ASP A 288 -10.84 9.74 -16.06
CA ASP A 288 -9.44 10.09 -16.32
C ASP A 288 -8.66 10.23 -15.00
N LYS A 289 -9.24 10.90 -14.00
CA LYS A 289 -8.65 11.04 -12.68
C LYS A 289 -8.38 9.69 -11.99
N ILE A 290 -9.40 8.83 -11.92
CA ILE A 290 -9.28 7.55 -11.16
C ILE A 290 -8.37 6.57 -11.90
N LEU A 291 -8.43 6.53 -13.24
CA LEU A 291 -7.64 5.56 -14.01
C LEU A 291 -6.21 6.01 -14.29
N PHE A 292 -5.89 7.30 -14.14
CA PHE A 292 -4.58 7.81 -14.51
C PHE A 292 -4.08 8.99 -13.63
N ASP A 293 -4.74 10.16 -13.68
CA ASP A 293 -4.19 11.42 -13.17
C ASP A 293 -3.87 11.38 -11.68
N ASN A 294 -4.71 10.74 -10.86
CA ASN A 294 -4.51 10.67 -9.42
C ASN A 294 -3.25 9.87 -9.06
N ALA A 295 -3.04 8.73 -9.71
CA ALA A 295 -1.85 7.91 -9.49
C ALA A 295 -0.59 8.62 -10.03
N GLU A 296 -0.65 9.25 -11.20
CA GLU A 296 0.44 10.05 -11.74
C GLU A 296 0.85 11.15 -10.77
N LYS A 297 -0.11 11.98 -10.32
CA LYS A 297 0.14 13.08 -9.37
C LYS A 297 0.64 12.61 -8.01
N LEU A 298 0.22 11.43 -7.57
CA LEU A 298 0.59 10.91 -6.26
C LEU A 298 1.99 10.31 -6.24
N TYR A 299 2.37 9.59 -7.31
CA TYR A 299 3.57 8.75 -7.36
C TYR A 299 4.67 9.26 -8.29
N LEU A 300 4.32 9.99 -9.36
CA LEU A 300 5.24 10.41 -10.41
C LEU A 300 5.37 11.93 -10.50
#